data_81a033c9b6ebff2b1489f650a2b752f1
#
_entry.id   81a033c9b6ebff2b1489f650a2b752f1
#
_cell.length_a   1.000
_cell.length_b   1.000
_cell.length_c   1.000
_cell.angle_alpha   90.00
_cell.angle_beta   90.00
_cell.angle_gamma   90.00
#
_symmetry.space_group_name_H-M   'P 1'
#
loop_
_entity.id
_entity.type
_entity.pdbx_description
1 polymer ?
#
loop_
_entity_poly.entity_id
_entity_poly.type
_entity_poly.pdbx_seq_one_letter_code
_entity_poly.pdbx_strand_id
1 'polypeptide(L)'
;MLHDVGEALVLQPSLTIPYFQLTLAFLPFHSSTSYIAAAMVLCFTLSGCIDSWEGDPFVLHVESMSIETDETEGTSSSRIEEVWVYSSTDVLGAFPLPADIPLSPDALGPNPELILSAGIRANAISSTRQPYPFYEAFTYIPDLEFGGKDTLNLELGYTELAQIINAEDFETSNRFEESSTSTASIARTEDLNWVLEGDGSGLIQLSATEAVLTSNTNEQQFNLTTSGPVWLELDYACDQPFWIGLRVANDETAQRYPILLLKSTDMSPNKIYLDLGPMVRSTPDATQYEILLDAIYDGSQDTTTVVVDNFKLVRYP
;
A
#
# COMPACT_ATOMS: atom_id res chain seq x y z
N MET A 1 61.95 -14.44 13.53
CA MET A 1 62.07 -13.50 12.39
C MET A 1 60.67 -13.03 12.15
N LEU A 2 60.20 -12.01 12.78
CA LEU A 2 60.39 -10.56 12.60
C LEU A 2 59.84 -10.04 11.27
N HIS A 3 58.87 -9.19 11.45
CA HIS A 3 58.39 -8.03 10.66
C HIS A 3 57.20 -8.33 9.74
N ASP A 4 56.19 -7.50 9.60
CA ASP A 4 56.01 -6.08 10.07
C ASP A 4 54.50 -5.72 10.01
N VAL A 5 54.18 -4.76 10.82
CA VAL A 5 52.85 -4.17 11.05
C VAL A 5 52.57 -3.15 9.96
N GLY A 6 51.41 -3.22 9.34
CA GLY A 6 50.87 -2.17 8.44
C GLY A 6 49.71 -1.43 9.12
N GLU A 7 50.00 -0.26 9.63
CA GLU A 7 49.02 0.68 10.19
C GLU A 7 48.05 1.21 9.14
N ALA A 8 46.75 1.09 9.42
CA ALA A 8 45.72 1.74 8.63
C ALA A 8 45.51 3.17 9.13
N LEU A 9 45.83 4.12 8.29
CA LEU A 9 45.64 5.56 8.49
C LEU A 9 44.15 5.91 8.47
N VAL A 10 43.59 6.25 9.61
CA VAL A 10 42.22 6.82 9.71
C VAL A 10 42.30 8.32 9.45
N LEU A 11 41.85 8.74 8.28
CA LEU A 11 41.62 10.15 7.98
C LEU A 11 40.26 10.58 8.53
N GLN A 12 40.27 11.34 9.60
CA GLN A 12 39.12 12.13 10.03
C GLN A 12 39.07 13.45 9.25
N PRO A 13 37.92 13.83 8.66
CA PRO A 13 37.74 15.19 8.18
C PRO A 13 37.34 16.09 9.36
N SER A 14 38.23 17.00 9.72
CA SER A 14 37.95 18.11 10.64
C SER A 14 37.07 19.16 9.91
N LEU A 15 35.80 19.19 10.23
CA LEU A 15 34.92 20.33 9.87
C LEU A 15 35.21 21.50 10.82
N THR A 16 36.00 22.45 10.36
CA THR A 16 36.14 23.77 11.00
C THR A 16 34.95 24.64 10.59
N ILE A 17 34.05 24.89 11.52
CA ILE A 17 32.98 25.88 11.38
C ILE A 17 33.59 27.27 11.63
N PRO A 18 33.51 28.24 10.72
CA PRO A 18 33.96 29.58 11.00
C PRO A 18 33.01 30.27 12.00
N TYR A 19 33.53 30.63 13.14
CA TYR A 19 32.84 31.52 14.06
C TYR A 19 32.66 32.89 13.40
N PHE A 20 31.41 33.24 13.09
CA PHE A 20 31.05 34.62 12.74
C PHE A 20 31.01 35.41 14.06
N GLN A 21 32.05 36.19 14.31
CA GLN A 21 32.02 37.24 15.35
C GLN A 21 31.10 38.37 14.90
N LEU A 22 29.88 38.39 15.48
CA LEU A 22 29.02 39.58 15.39
C LEU A 22 29.62 40.67 16.23
N THR A 23 30.34 41.60 15.64
CA THR A 23 30.76 42.82 16.34
C THR A 23 29.53 43.73 16.45
N LEU A 24 28.94 43.76 17.65
CA LEU A 24 27.93 44.76 18.02
C LEU A 24 28.61 46.12 18.08
N ALA A 25 28.46 46.93 17.06
CA ALA A 25 28.84 48.35 17.07
C ALA A 25 27.82 49.06 17.96
N PHE A 26 28.29 49.53 19.12
CA PHE A 26 27.54 50.45 19.95
C PHE A 26 27.36 51.79 19.24
N LEU A 27 26.16 52.07 18.78
CA LEU A 27 25.73 53.38 18.33
C LEU A 27 25.34 54.23 19.54
N PRO A 28 25.72 55.49 19.60
CA PRO A 28 25.49 56.36 20.77
C PRO A 28 24.00 56.69 20.91
N PHE A 29 23.56 56.64 22.17
CA PHE A 29 22.21 56.99 22.62
C PHE A 29 21.80 58.40 22.15
N HIS A 30 20.81 58.49 21.28
CA HIS A 30 20.05 59.70 21.07
C HIS A 30 18.56 59.37 20.96
N SER A 31 17.84 59.88 21.95
CA SER A 31 16.37 59.98 22.13
C SER A 31 15.54 58.68 22.12
N SER A 32 14.86 58.43 23.22
CA SER A 32 13.89 57.33 23.47
C SER A 32 12.73 57.25 22.45
N THR A 33 12.51 58.30 21.67
CA THR A 33 11.48 58.36 20.61
C THR A 33 11.79 57.48 19.40
N SER A 34 13.09 57.30 19.06
CA SER A 34 13.50 56.45 17.91
C SER A 34 13.26 54.93 18.16
N TYR A 35 13.41 54.47 19.38
CA TYR A 35 13.16 53.05 19.72
C TYR A 35 11.68 52.73 19.77
N ILE A 36 10.83 53.70 20.18
CA ILE A 36 9.37 53.55 20.16
C ILE A 36 8.88 53.47 18.71
N ALA A 37 9.43 54.30 17.82
CA ALA A 37 9.09 54.26 16.41
C ALA A 37 9.55 52.93 15.74
N ALA A 38 10.76 52.43 16.04
CA ALA A 38 11.27 51.16 15.52
C ALA A 38 10.46 49.96 16.07
N ALA A 39 10.08 49.98 17.34
CA ALA A 39 9.21 48.95 17.93
C ALA A 39 7.79 48.96 17.34
N MET A 40 7.21 50.14 17.08
CA MET A 40 5.91 50.23 16.39
C MET A 40 5.99 49.70 14.95
N VAL A 41 7.03 49.99 14.18
CA VAL A 41 7.20 49.48 12.83
C VAL A 41 7.38 47.94 12.85
N LEU A 42 8.12 47.39 13.82
CA LEU A 42 8.31 45.96 14.00
C LEU A 42 7.00 45.25 14.40
N CYS A 43 6.14 45.88 15.22
CA CYS A 43 4.82 45.34 15.55
C CYS A 43 3.86 45.34 14.34
N PHE A 44 3.95 46.33 13.44
CA PHE A 44 3.13 46.33 12.21
C PHE A 44 3.59 45.31 11.16
N THR A 45 4.84 44.89 11.16
CA THR A 45 5.33 43.85 10.22
C THR A 45 5.06 42.42 10.71
N LEU A 46 4.65 42.25 11.99
CA LEU A 46 4.29 40.96 12.56
C LEU A 46 2.78 40.66 12.48
N SER A 47 1.96 41.57 12.02
CA SER A 47 0.58 41.27 11.64
C SER A 47 0.61 40.58 10.27
N GLY A 48 1.11 39.33 10.24
CA GLY A 48 0.84 38.42 9.15
C GLY A 48 -0.66 38.31 9.02
N CYS A 49 -1.17 38.47 7.82
CA CYS A 49 -2.57 38.16 7.51
C CYS A 49 -2.83 36.73 7.94
N ILE A 50 -3.42 36.53 9.10
CA ILE A 50 -4.26 35.38 9.34
C ILE A 50 -5.52 35.74 8.58
N ASP A 51 -5.67 35.18 7.36
CA ASP A 51 -7.00 35.11 6.74
C ASP A 51 -7.85 34.38 7.77
N SER A 52 -8.63 35.14 8.53
CA SER A 52 -9.62 34.56 9.42
C SER A 52 -10.66 33.91 8.50
N TRP A 53 -10.70 32.60 8.48
CA TRP A 53 -11.83 31.88 7.90
C TRP A 53 -13.11 32.47 8.54
N GLU A 54 -13.95 33.07 7.71
CA GLU A 54 -15.20 33.65 8.18
C GLU A 54 -16.28 32.56 8.34
N GLY A 55 -16.01 31.51 9.09
CA GLY A 55 -16.97 30.44 9.42
C GLY A 55 -16.31 29.11 9.73
N ASP A 56 -17.08 28.20 10.29
CA ASP A 56 -16.64 26.83 10.50
C ASP A 56 -16.58 26.09 9.14
N PRO A 57 -15.58 25.24 8.89
CA PRO A 57 -15.50 24.47 7.65
C PRO A 57 -16.70 23.53 7.51
N PHE A 58 -17.06 23.21 6.28
CA PHE A 58 -17.90 22.05 6.01
C PHE A 58 -17.09 20.79 6.31
N VAL A 59 -17.70 19.79 6.95
CA VAL A 59 -17.03 18.52 7.27
C VAL A 59 -17.63 17.40 6.41
N LEU A 60 -16.83 16.86 5.50
CA LEU A 60 -17.17 15.62 4.83
C LEU A 60 -16.65 14.45 5.67
N HIS A 61 -17.57 13.69 6.24
CA HIS A 61 -17.26 12.46 6.96
C HIS A 61 -17.37 11.27 6.01
N VAL A 62 -16.26 10.54 5.81
CA VAL A 62 -16.26 9.28 5.09
C VAL A 62 -16.07 8.17 6.11
N GLU A 63 -17.16 7.44 6.40
CA GLU A 63 -17.16 6.38 7.41
C GLU A 63 -16.41 5.13 6.91
N SER A 64 -16.70 4.71 5.67
CA SER A 64 -16.11 3.51 5.09
C SER A 64 -16.09 3.55 3.57
N MET A 65 -15.18 2.74 3.00
CA MET A 65 -15.17 2.39 1.57
C MET A 65 -15.06 0.87 1.46
N SER A 66 -15.90 0.27 0.63
CA SER A 66 -15.94 -1.16 0.33
C SER A 66 -16.05 -1.39 -1.17
N ILE A 67 -15.93 -2.66 -1.58
CA ILE A 67 -16.06 -3.05 -2.99
C ILE A 67 -17.28 -3.94 -3.14
N GLU A 68 -18.08 -3.65 -4.14
CA GLU A 68 -19.07 -4.57 -4.70
C GLU A 68 -18.48 -5.27 -5.92
N THR A 69 -18.69 -6.57 -6.05
CA THR A 69 -18.22 -7.38 -7.17
C THR A 69 -19.37 -8.18 -7.76
N ASP A 70 -19.28 -8.48 -9.04
CA ASP A 70 -20.18 -9.42 -9.70
C ASP A 70 -19.64 -10.86 -9.64
N GLU A 71 -20.43 -11.81 -10.13
CA GLU A 71 -20.07 -13.24 -10.14
C GLU A 71 -18.78 -13.56 -10.93
N THR A 72 -18.34 -12.68 -11.83
CA THR A 72 -17.14 -12.88 -12.65
C THR A 72 -15.90 -12.24 -12.02
N GLU A 73 -16.07 -11.33 -11.08
CA GLU A 73 -15.01 -10.59 -10.42
C GLU A 73 -14.49 -11.27 -9.13
N GLY A 74 -15.23 -12.31 -8.68
CA GLY A 74 -14.88 -13.08 -7.47
C GLY A 74 -15.18 -12.32 -6.18
N THR A 75 -14.40 -12.55 -5.12
CA THR A 75 -14.63 -11.98 -3.78
C THR A 75 -14.73 -10.44 -3.78
N SER A 76 -15.58 -9.90 -2.90
CA SER A 76 -15.63 -8.47 -2.55
C SER A 76 -14.68 -8.09 -1.41
N SER A 77 -13.87 -9.05 -0.93
CA SER A 77 -12.84 -8.76 0.08
C SER A 77 -11.96 -7.59 -0.36
N SER A 78 -11.83 -6.60 0.50
CA SER A 78 -11.03 -5.41 0.24
C SER A 78 -10.37 -4.89 1.52
N ARG A 79 -9.24 -4.18 1.36
CA ARG A 79 -8.58 -3.49 2.45
C ARG A 79 -8.28 -2.05 2.03
N ILE A 80 -9.34 -1.24 2.03
CA ILE A 80 -9.26 0.18 1.76
C ILE A 80 -9.04 0.88 3.10
N GLU A 81 -7.90 1.50 3.27
CA GLU A 81 -7.51 2.13 4.54
C GLU A 81 -7.59 3.66 4.49
N GLU A 82 -7.75 4.22 3.32
CA GLU A 82 -7.72 5.67 3.10
C GLU A 82 -8.67 6.10 1.99
N VAL A 83 -9.14 7.34 2.10
CA VAL A 83 -9.78 8.05 0.99
C VAL A 83 -8.83 9.13 0.46
N TRP A 84 -8.58 9.12 -0.82
CA TRP A 84 -7.87 10.19 -1.53
C TRP A 84 -8.89 11.15 -2.14
N VAL A 85 -8.76 12.43 -1.83
CA VAL A 85 -9.74 13.46 -2.23
C VAL A 85 -9.08 14.45 -3.16
N TYR A 86 -9.70 14.64 -4.31
CA TYR A 86 -9.27 15.58 -5.34
C TYR A 86 -10.39 16.58 -5.61
N SER A 87 -10.00 17.80 -5.90
CA SER A 87 -10.86 18.78 -6.59
C SER A 87 -10.53 18.78 -8.08
N SER A 88 -11.24 19.57 -8.87
CA SER A 88 -10.96 19.72 -10.30
C SER A 88 -9.54 20.22 -10.63
N THR A 89 -8.84 20.84 -9.67
CA THR A 89 -7.54 21.48 -9.86
C THR A 89 -6.44 20.91 -8.97
N ASP A 90 -6.79 20.36 -7.80
CA ASP A 90 -5.82 20.05 -6.75
C ASP A 90 -6.09 18.73 -6.06
N VAL A 91 -5.02 18.13 -5.51
CA VAL A 91 -5.12 17.04 -4.55
C VAL A 91 -5.36 17.65 -3.17
N LEU A 92 -6.53 17.43 -2.59
CA LEU A 92 -6.88 17.96 -1.26
C LEU A 92 -6.21 17.17 -0.15
N GLY A 93 -5.99 15.85 -0.36
CA GLY A 93 -5.27 15.02 0.59
C GLY A 93 -5.61 13.54 0.51
N ALA A 94 -4.93 12.77 1.37
CA ALA A 94 -5.22 11.37 1.64
C ALA A 94 -5.51 11.23 3.14
N PHE A 95 -6.67 10.71 3.49
CA PHE A 95 -7.18 10.68 4.85
C PHE A 95 -7.44 9.22 5.28
N PRO A 96 -6.90 8.77 6.43
CA PRO A 96 -7.22 7.45 6.97
C PRO A 96 -8.70 7.33 7.30
N LEU A 97 -9.30 6.18 6.96
CA LEU A 97 -10.70 5.89 7.27
C LEU A 97 -10.86 5.36 8.72
N PRO A 98 -11.97 5.72 9.41
CA PRO A 98 -12.95 6.75 9.04
C PRO A 98 -12.34 8.16 9.08
N ALA A 99 -12.79 9.05 8.18
CA ALA A 99 -12.16 10.35 7.97
C ALA A 99 -13.12 11.51 8.13
N ASP A 100 -12.76 12.53 8.92
CA ASP A 100 -13.41 13.84 8.92
C ASP A 100 -12.54 14.80 8.09
N ILE A 101 -13.05 15.22 6.93
CA ILE A 101 -12.33 16.03 5.95
C ILE A 101 -12.87 17.45 5.97
N PRO A 102 -12.10 18.43 6.48
CA PRO A 102 -12.53 19.81 6.49
C PRO A 102 -12.42 20.42 5.07
N LEU A 103 -13.52 20.92 4.57
CA LEU A 103 -13.62 21.58 3.27
C LEU A 103 -13.94 23.06 3.47
N SER A 104 -13.22 23.94 2.79
CA SER A 104 -13.49 25.38 2.81
C SER A 104 -14.46 25.75 1.69
N PRO A 105 -15.68 26.22 2.01
CA PRO A 105 -16.62 26.69 0.99
C PRO A 105 -16.04 27.81 0.12
N ASP A 106 -15.29 28.73 0.72
CA ASP A 106 -14.69 29.85 -0.01
C ASP A 106 -13.58 29.41 -0.97
N ALA A 107 -12.77 28.42 -0.58
CA ALA A 107 -11.67 27.93 -1.40
C ALA A 107 -12.15 27.07 -2.58
N LEU A 108 -13.19 26.28 -2.36
CA LEU A 108 -13.71 25.36 -3.37
C LEU A 108 -14.76 26.00 -4.28
N GLY A 109 -15.38 27.10 -3.83
CA GLY A 109 -16.44 27.77 -4.57
C GLY A 109 -17.79 27.01 -4.56
N PRO A 110 -18.77 27.49 -5.29
CA PRO A 110 -20.09 26.88 -5.33
C PRO A 110 -20.12 25.59 -6.15
N ASN A 111 -20.77 24.55 -5.64
CA ASN A 111 -20.93 23.24 -6.28
C ASN A 111 -19.61 22.60 -6.76
N PRO A 112 -18.61 22.43 -5.88
CA PRO A 112 -17.36 21.83 -6.28
C PRO A 112 -17.57 20.35 -6.59
N GLU A 113 -16.94 19.88 -7.65
CA GLU A 113 -16.86 18.46 -7.95
C GLU A 113 -15.62 17.88 -7.23
N LEU A 114 -15.87 16.95 -6.33
CA LEU A 114 -14.83 16.20 -5.61
C LEU A 114 -14.78 14.77 -6.15
N ILE A 115 -13.58 14.27 -6.32
CA ILE A 115 -13.31 12.88 -6.69
C ILE A 115 -12.71 12.17 -5.49
N LEU A 116 -13.38 11.12 -5.03
CA LEU A 116 -12.96 10.28 -3.91
C LEU A 116 -12.47 8.94 -4.45
N SER A 117 -11.22 8.61 -4.22
CA SER A 117 -10.60 7.36 -4.67
C SER A 117 -10.16 6.50 -3.49
N ALA A 118 -10.36 5.20 -3.62
CA ALA A 118 -9.94 4.22 -2.61
C ALA A 118 -8.42 4.13 -2.53
N GLY A 119 -7.86 4.34 -1.34
CA GLY A 119 -6.44 4.26 -1.06
C GLY A 119 -6.05 2.94 -0.41
N ILE A 120 -4.99 2.33 -0.95
CA ILE A 120 -4.44 1.06 -0.47
C ILE A 120 -2.95 1.21 -0.10
N ARG A 121 -2.41 0.22 0.57
CA ARG A 121 -0.96 0.08 0.78
C ARG A 121 -0.39 -0.96 -0.16
N ALA A 122 0.33 -0.50 -1.17
CA ALA A 122 1.01 -1.40 -2.09
C ALA A 122 2.06 -2.25 -1.36
N ASN A 123 2.11 -3.54 -1.67
CA ASN A 123 3.09 -4.49 -1.14
C ASN A 123 3.11 -4.56 0.41
N ALA A 124 2.00 -4.29 1.08
CA ALA A 124 1.88 -4.20 2.55
C ALA A 124 2.87 -3.20 3.21
N ILE A 125 3.44 -2.27 2.46
CA ILE A 125 4.40 -1.30 2.98
C ILE A 125 3.65 -0.02 3.37
N SER A 126 3.74 0.38 4.63
CA SER A 126 3.00 1.53 5.18
C SER A 126 3.30 2.88 4.52
N SER A 127 4.44 3.02 3.87
CA SER A 127 4.84 4.24 3.15
C SER A 127 4.42 4.26 1.67
N THR A 128 3.96 3.14 1.11
CA THR A 128 3.54 3.04 -0.30
C THR A 128 2.03 3.19 -0.44
N ARG A 129 1.53 4.32 0.05
CA ARG A 129 0.11 4.69 0.03
C ARG A 129 -0.23 5.29 -1.32
N GLN A 130 -1.27 4.78 -1.98
CA GLN A 130 -1.70 5.26 -3.29
C GLN A 130 -3.15 4.88 -3.57
N PRO A 131 -3.84 5.61 -4.46
CA PRO A 131 -5.11 5.14 -5.00
C PRO A 131 -4.92 3.82 -5.72
N TYR A 132 -5.86 2.89 -5.54
CA TYR A 132 -5.83 1.64 -6.28
C TYR A 132 -6.34 1.87 -7.71
N PRO A 133 -5.55 1.56 -8.75
CA PRO A 133 -5.87 2.01 -10.10
C PRO A 133 -7.07 1.30 -10.73
N PHE A 134 -7.52 0.19 -10.16
CA PHE A 134 -8.60 -0.61 -10.72
C PHE A 134 -9.95 -0.41 -10.03
N TYR A 135 -10.02 0.30 -8.91
CA TYR A 135 -11.30 0.66 -8.30
C TYR A 135 -11.82 1.96 -8.91
N GLU A 136 -13.12 2.02 -9.10
CA GLU A 136 -13.79 3.24 -9.53
C GLU A 136 -13.57 4.37 -8.53
N ALA A 137 -13.57 5.59 -9.03
CA ALA A 137 -13.60 6.77 -8.20
C ALA A 137 -15.04 7.27 -8.06
N PHE A 138 -15.39 7.70 -6.86
CA PHE A 138 -16.71 8.28 -6.60
C PHE A 138 -16.68 9.79 -6.80
N THR A 139 -17.57 10.30 -7.67
CA THR A 139 -17.76 11.75 -7.84
C THR A 139 -18.80 12.26 -6.87
N TYR A 140 -18.44 13.25 -6.06
CA TYR A 140 -19.30 13.86 -5.05
C TYR A 140 -19.39 15.36 -5.24
N ILE A 141 -20.60 15.88 -5.25
CA ILE A 141 -20.89 17.33 -5.36
C ILE A 141 -21.60 17.77 -4.09
N PRO A 142 -20.87 18.27 -3.07
CA PRO A 142 -21.46 18.74 -1.83
C PRO A 142 -22.19 20.07 -1.99
N ASP A 143 -23.25 20.28 -1.21
CA ASP A 143 -23.81 21.58 -0.95
C ASP A 143 -23.05 22.21 0.23
N LEU A 144 -22.00 22.95 -0.10
CA LEU A 144 -21.08 23.48 0.91
C LEU A 144 -21.67 24.66 1.67
N GLU A 145 -22.17 24.39 2.86
CA GLU A 145 -22.53 25.42 3.84
C GLU A 145 -21.52 25.49 4.97
N PHE A 146 -21.19 26.70 5.48
CA PHE A 146 -20.31 26.83 6.64
C PHE A 146 -20.90 26.11 7.86
N GLY A 147 -20.07 25.29 8.51
CA GLY A 147 -20.50 24.45 9.63
C GLY A 147 -21.39 23.27 9.25
N GLY A 148 -21.61 23.03 7.97
CA GLY A 148 -22.35 21.88 7.46
C GLY A 148 -21.55 20.58 7.61
N LYS A 149 -22.25 19.45 7.54
CA LYS A 149 -21.64 18.11 7.60
C LYS A 149 -22.42 17.13 6.73
N ASP A 150 -21.69 16.34 5.94
CA ASP A 150 -22.22 15.16 5.26
C ASP A 150 -21.47 13.89 5.69
N THR A 151 -22.15 12.74 5.59
CA THR A 151 -21.58 11.41 5.91
C THR A 151 -21.78 10.49 4.72
N LEU A 152 -20.68 9.85 4.27
CA LEU A 152 -20.67 8.91 3.17
C LEU A 152 -20.21 7.52 3.64
N ASN A 153 -20.91 6.49 3.17
CA ASN A 153 -20.47 5.11 3.11
C ASN A 153 -20.39 4.77 1.63
N LEU A 154 -19.21 4.47 1.13
CA LEU A 154 -19.00 4.30 -0.30
C LEU A 154 -18.81 2.82 -0.64
N GLU A 155 -19.56 2.39 -1.64
CA GLU A 155 -19.41 1.08 -2.25
C GLU A 155 -19.01 1.30 -3.70
N LEU A 156 -17.82 0.80 -4.09
CA LEU A 156 -17.20 1.04 -5.38
C LEU A 156 -17.14 -0.27 -6.16
N GLY A 157 -17.12 -0.18 -7.49
CA GLY A 157 -16.85 -1.29 -8.38
C GLY A 157 -15.38 -1.31 -8.85
N TYR A 158 -15.06 -2.33 -9.65
CA TYR A 158 -13.87 -2.26 -10.50
C TYR A 158 -14.16 -1.37 -11.73
N THR A 159 -13.13 -0.69 -12.21
CA THR A 159 -13.27 0.12 -13.45
C THR A 159 -13.64 -0.77 -14.65
N GLU A 160 -14.43 -0.26 -15.60
CA GLU A 160 -14.87 -1.00 -16.80
C GLU A 160 -13.71 -1.61 -17.63
N LEU A 161 -12.52 -1.04 -17.52
CA LEU A 161 -11.33 -1.52 -18.25
C LEU A 161 -10.53 -2.54 -17.45
N ALA A 162 -10.83 -2.78 -16.18
CA ALA A 162 -10.14 -3.77 -15.39
C ALA A 162 -10.43 -5.18 -15.91
N GLN A 163 -9.38 -5.94 -16.17
CA GLN A 163 -9.48 -7.36 -16.45
C GLN A 163 -9.09 -8.12 -15.21
N ILE A 164 -10.05 -8.86 -14.66
CA ILE A 164 -9.87 -9.64 -13.45
C ILE A 164 -9.77 -11.11 -13.83
N ILE A 165 -8.74 -11.78 -13.34
CA ILE A 165 -8.51 -13.20 -13.52
C ILE A 165 -8.52 -13.84 -12.13
N ASN A 166 -9.56 -14.61 -11.80
CA ASN A 166 -9.60 -15.42 -10.60
C ASN A 166 -8.61 -16.58 -10.76
N ALA A 167 -7.40 -16.39 -10.23
CA ALA A 167 -6.32 -17.34 -10.39
C ALA A 167 -6.54 -18.57 -9.50
N GLU A 168 -6.94 -18.36 -8.24
CA GLU A 168 -7.29 -19.44 -7.29
C GLU A 168 -8.17 -18.88 -6.18
N ASP A 169 -9.31 -19.54 -5.92
CA ASP A 169 -10.26 -19.23 -4.85
C ASP A 169 -10.51 -20.41 -3.92
N PHE A 170 -9.90 -21.56 -4.17
CA PHE A 170 -10.05 -22.81 -3.42
C PHE A 170 -11.49 -23.29 -3.22
N GLU A 171 -12.49 -22.73 -3.91
CA GLU A 171 -13.88 -23.11 -3.74
C GLU A 171 -14.17 -24.55 -4.18
N THR A 172 -13.52 -24.98 -5.27
CA THR A 172 -13.77 -26.32 -5.83
C THR A 172 -12.52 -27.17 -5.98
N SER A 173 -11.36 -26.58 -6.06
CA SER A 173 -10.09 -27.25 -6.37
C SER A 173 -8.91 -26.51 -5.75
N ASN A 174 -7.72 -27.06 -5.94
CA ASN A 174 -6.44 -26.39 -5.68
C ASN A 174 -5.62 -26.44 -6.99
N ARG A 175 -5.26 -25.28 -7.52
CA ARG A 175 -4.49 -25.13 -8.75
C ARG A 175 -2.99 -24.93 -8.51
N PHE A 176 -2.57 -24.94 -7.26
CA PHE A 176 -1.15 -24.95 -6.92
C PHE A 176 -0.57 -26.36 -7.04
N GLU A 177 0.62 -26.48 -7.58
CA GLU A 177 1.39 -27.69 -7.67
C GLU A 177 2.75 -27.51 -6.98
N GLU A 178 3.12 -28.45 -6.15
CA GLU A 178 4.38 -28.45 -5.45
C GLU A 178 5.50 -28.94 -6.37
N SER A 179 6.67 -28.32 -6.21
CA SER A 179 7.90 -28.80 -6.86
C SER A 179 8.39 -30.12 -6.23
N SER A 180 9.22 -30.84 -6.96
CA SER A 180 9.84 -32.09 -6.46
C SER A 180 10.75 -31.90 -5.24
N THR A 181 11.08 -30.68 -4.88
CA THR A 181 11.89 -30.32 -3.70
C THR A 181 11.05 -29.93 -2.50
N SER A 182 9.73 -29.82 -2.67
CA SER A 182 8.81 -29.53 -1.58
C SER A 182 8.65 -30.72 -0.66
N THR A 183 8.59 -30.46 0.64
CA THR A 183 8.28 -31.47 1.67
C THR A 183 6.95 -31.22 2.34
N ALA A 184 6.41 -30.02 2.16
CA ALA A 184 5.06 -29.60 2.55
C ALA A 184 4.18 -29.41 1.32
N SER A 185 2.88 -29.30 1.51
CA SER A 185 1.89 -29.07 0.45
C SER A 185 0.88 -27.98 0.80
N ILE A 186 0.20 -27.47 -0.23
CA ILE A 186 -0.99 -26.66 -0.08
C ILE A 186 -2.19 -27.59 -0.21
N ALA A 187 -2.99 -27.73 0.83
CA ALA A 187 -4.20 -28.53 0.80
C ALA A 187 -5.44 -27.62 0.80
N ARG A 188 -6.42 -27.89 -0.05
CA ARG A 188 -7.74 -27.27 0.10
C ARG A 188 -8.37 -27.76 1.39
N THR A 189 -8.86 -26.85 2.22
CA THR A 189 -9.55 -27.14 3.47
C THR A 189 -10.96 -26.58 3.46
N GLU A 190 -11.89 -27.30 4.07
CA GLU A 190 -13.27 -26.89 4.35
C GLU A 190 -13.50 -26.71 5.86
N ASP A 191 -12.44 -26.83 6.67
CA ASP A 191 -12.52 -26.60 8.11
C ASP A 191 -12.70 -25.11 8.38
N LEU A 192 -13.86 -24.75 8.95
CA LEU A 192 -14.24 -23.37 9.25
C LEU A 192 -13.26 -22.61 10.16
N ASN A 193 -12.35 -23.32 10.83
CA ASN A 193 -11.27 -22.67 11.58
C ASN A 193 -10.19 -22.08 10.65
N TRP A 194 -10.12 -22.53 9.38
CA TRP A 194 -9.10 -22.17 8.40
C TRP A 194 -9.68 -21.60 7.11
N VAL A 195 -11.00 -21.57 6.95
CA VAL A 195 -11.64 -20.93 5.78
C VAL A 195 -11.69 -19.42 6.01
N LEU A 196 -11.12 -18.65 5.08
CA LEU A 196 -11.15 -17.19 5.13
C LEU A 196 -12.43 -16.62 4.53
N GLU A 197 -12.90 -17.21 3.42
CA GLU A 197 -14.14 -16.86 2.75
C GLU A 197 -14.71 -18.08 2.02
N GLY A 198 -16.01 -18.09 1.72
CA GLY A 198 -16.67 -19.14 0.93
C GLY A 198 -16.68 -20.52 1.61
N ASP A 199 -16.48 -21.56 0.79
CA ASP A 199 -16.53 -22.97 1.20
C ASP A 199 -15.14 -23.61 1.38
N GLY A 200 -14.05 -22.92 0.96
CA GLY A 200 -12.71 -23.49 1.06
C GLY A 200 -11.59 -22.45 1.02
N SER A 201 -10.46 -22.79 1.60
CA SER A 201 -9.21 -22.01 1.52
C SER A 201 -8.01 -22.94 1.36
N GLY A 202 -6.88 -22.40 0.94
CA GLY A 202 -5.61 -23.12 0.88
C GLY A 202 -4.93 -23.15 2.23
N LEU A 203 -4.73 -24.35 2.79
CA LEU A 203 -4.05 -24.58 4.07
C LEU A 203 -2.66 -25.15 3.85
N ILE A 204 -1.67 -24.52 4.47
CA ILE A 204 -0.27 -24.96 4.52
C ILE A 204 0.10 -25.14 5.97
N GLN A 205 0.54 -26.34 6.32
CA GLN A 205 1.09 -26.63 7.63
C GLN A 205 2.55 -27.04 7.49
N LEU A 206 3.42 -26.37 8.24
CA LEU A 206 4.85 -26.62 8.22
C LEU A 206 5.32 -27.13 9.58
N SER A 207 6.25 -28.07 9.55
CA SER A 207 6.84 -28.69 10.73
C SER A 207 8.30 -29.06 10.46
N ALA A 208 8.98 -29.61 11.44
CA ALA A 208 10.36 -30.07 11.24
C ALA A 208 10.50 -31.18 10.17
N THR A 209 9.45 -31.93 9.86
CA THR A 209 9.44 -32.98 8.84
C THR A 209 8.86 -32.53 7.51
N GLU A 210 7.99 -31.53 7.53
CA GLU A 210 7.38 -30.89 6.37
C GLU A 210 7.83 -29.44 6.32
N ALA A 211 9.13 -29.24 6.10
CA ALA A 211 9.82 -27.98 6.39
C ALA A 211 9.84 -26.99 5.22
N VAL A 212 9.60 -27.44 4.01
CA VAL A 212 9.76 -26.61 2.81
C VAL A 212 8.55 -26.76 1.90
N LEU A 213 7.87 -25.67 1.64
CA LEU A 213 6.93 -25.52 0.54
C LEU A 213 7.60 -24.74 -0.59
N THR A 214 7.52 -25.27 -1.78
CA THR A 214 7.89 -24.60 -3.03
C THR A 214 6.83 -24.93 -4.06
N SER A 215 5.96 -23.98 -4.37
CA SER A 215 4.79 -24.21 -5.24
C SER A 215 4.56 -23.08 -6.22
N ASN A 216 3.78 -23.37 -7.25
CA ASN A 216 3.26 -22.38 -8.20
C ASN A 216 1.96 -22.88 -8.82
N THR A 217 1.16 -21.95 -9.36
CA THR A 217 -0.02 -22.30 -10.14
C THR A 217 0.42 -23.00 -11.42
N ASN A 218 -0.01 -24.25 -11.63
CA ASN A 218 0.44 -25.05 -12.79
C ASN A 218 -0.63 -25.13 -13.90
N GLU A 219 -1.89 -25.23 -13.54
CA GLU A 219 -2.98 -25.34 -14.53
C GLU A 219 -3.30 -23.99 -15.18
N GLN A 220 -2.87 -22.88 -14.59
CA GLN A 220 -3.10 -21.53 -15.12
C GLN A 220 -1.79 -20.81 -15.37
N GLN A 221 -1.49 -20.64 -16.64
CA GLN A 221 -0.39 -19.81 -17.12
C GLN A 221 -0.98 -18.48 -17.59
N PHE A 222 -0.48 -17.39 -17.00
CA PHE A 222 -0.99 -16.06 -17.30
C PHE A 222 -0.11 -15.37 -18.33
N ASN A 223 -0.74 -14.74 -19.33
CA ASN A 223 -0.06 -13.84 -20.24
C ASN A 223 -0.24 -12.40 -19.71
N LEU A 224 0.79 -11.87 -19.07
CA LEU A 224 0.77 -10.52 -18.50
C LEU A 224 1.48 -9.56 -19.45
N THR A 225 0.81 -8.44 -19.75
CA THR A 225 1.37 -7.43 -20.66
C THR A 225 2.34 -6.51 -19.91
N THR A 226 3.40 -6.07 -20.59
CA THR A 226 4.37 -5.10 -20.04
C THR A 226 3.84 -3.66 -20.01
N SER A 227 2.70 -3.40 -20.64
CA SER A 227 2.04 -2.10 -20.69
C SER A 227 0.98 -2.00 -19.59
N GLY A 228 1.09 -0.98 -18.74
CA GLY A 228 0.12 -0.72 -17.70
C GLY A 228 0.39 -1.41 -16.36
N PRO A 229 -0.47 -1.17 -15.36
CA PRO A 229 -0.39 -1.81 -14.06
C PRO A 229 -0.81 -3.28 -14.12
N VAL A 230 -0.13 -4.12 -13.35
CA VAL A 230 -0.48 -5.53 -13.12
C VAL A 230 -0.36 -5.77 -11.63
N TRP A 231 -1.44 -6.22 -11.02
CA TRP A 231 -1.50 -6.44 -9.58
C TRP A 231 -2.00 -7.83 -9.25
N LEU A 232 -1.53 -8.35 -8.13
CA LEU A 232 -2.07 -9.53 -7.48
C LEU A 232 -2.73 -9.11 -6.18
N GLU A 233 -3.99 -9.45 -6.03
CA GLU A 233 -4.71 -9.38 -4.78
C GLU A 233 -4.81 -10.78 -4.20
N LEU A 234 -4.70 -10.91 -2.88
CA LEU A 234 -4.98 -12.16 -2.17
C LEU A 234 -5.33 -11.91 -0.71
N ASP A 235 -6.08 -12.83 -0.15
CA ASP A 235 -6.39 -12.90 1.26
C ASP A 235 -5.49 -13.94 1.93
N TYR A 236 -5.04 -13.68 3.16
CA TYR A 236 -4.22 -14.61 3.90
C TYR A 236 -4.31 -14.42 5.42
N ALA A 237 -3.99 -15.48 6.15
CA ALA A 237 -3.72 -15.45 7.58
C ALA A 237 -2.54 -16.38 7.87
N CYS A 238 -1.59 -15.98 8.70
CA CYS A 238 -0.44 -16.83 8.99
C CYS A 238 0.17 -16.54 10.35
N ASP A 239 0.82 -17.54 10.94
CA ASP A 239 1.61 -17.41 12.15
C ASP A 239 3.12 -17.40 11.88
N GLN A 240 3.54 -17.67 10.64
CA GLN A 240 4.92 -17.55 10.18
C GLN A 240 5.02 -16.80 8.85
N PRO A 241 6.20 -16.24 8.49
CA PRO A 241 6.41 -15.60 7.20
C PRO A 241 6.39 -16.60 6.03
N PHE A 242 5.91 -16.13 4.87
CA PHE A 242 5.97 -16.85 3.60
C PHE A 242 6.21 -15.92 2.42
N TRP A 243 6.71 -16.45 1.31
CA TRP A 243 6.98 -15.68 0.09
C TRP A 243 5.85 -15.80 -0.90
N ILE A 244 5.54 -14.69 -1.55
CA ILE A 244 4.67 -14.59 -2.72
C ILE A 244 5.43 -13.95 -3.88
N GLY A 245 5.17 -14.39 -5.11
CA GLY A 245 5.84 -13.85 -6.28
C GLY A 245 5.38 -14.47 -7.58
N LEU A 246 6.28 -14.50 -8.56
CA LEU A 246 6.03 -15.08 -9.87
C LEU A 246 7.08 -16.12 -10.25
N ARG A 247 6.64 -17.21 -10.84
CA ARG A 247 7.45 -18.04 -11.72
C ARG A 247 7.26 -17.51 -13.14
N VAL A 248 8.36 -17.15 -13.77
CA VAL A 248 8.38 -16.54 -15.10
C VAL A 248 9.02 -17.52 -16.07
N ALA A 249 8.36 -17.80 -17.18
CA ALA A 249 8.86 -18.72 -18.17
C ALA A 249 8.82 -18.12 -19.58
N ASN A 250 9.74 -18.57 -20.41
CA ASN A 250 9.75 -18.44 -21.86
C ASN A 250 10.01 -19.82 -22.48
N ASP A 251 10.15 -19.88 -23.79
CA ASP A 251 10.33 -21.16 -24.54
C ASP A 251 11.60 -21.94 -24.11
N GLU A 252 12.58 -21.29 -23.50
CA GLU A 252 13.88 -21.87 -23.19
C GLU A 252 14.11 -22.09 -21.69
N THR A 253 13.57 -21.19 -20.86
CA THR A 253 13.88 -21.15 -19.43
C THR A 253 12.66 -20.84 -18.57
N ALA A 254 12.70 -21.30 -17.33
CA ALA A 254 11.76 -20.89 -16.29
C ALA A 254 12.52 -20.49 -15.04
N GLN A 255 12.17 -19.35 -14.46
CA GLN A 255 12.83 -18.80 -13.29
C GLN A 255 11.82 -18.36 -12.22
N ARG A 256 12.14 -18.59 -10.95
CA ARG A 256 11.33 -18.24 -9.80
C ARG A 256 11.81 -16.89 -9.23
N TYR A 257 10.85 -15.99 -9.00
CA TYR A 257 11.09 -14.66 -8.42
C TYR A 257 10.19 -14.48 -7.20
N PRO A 258 10.66 -14.81 -6.00
CA PRO A 258 9.97 -14.42 -4.77
C PRO A 258 10.07 -12.89 -4.64
N ILE A 259 8.92 -12.21 -4.71
CA ILE A 259 8.84 -10.74 -4.79
C ILE A 259 8.69 -10.15 -3.40
N LEU A 260 7.82 -10.74 -2.58
CA LEU A 260 7.46 -10.20 -1.29
C LEU A 260 7.44 -11.28 -0.21
N LEU A 261 8.09 -11.02 0.93
CA LEU A 261 7.96 -11.80 2.15
C LEU A 261 6.81 -11.22 2.98
N LEU A 262 5.71 -11.93 3.05
CA LEU A 262 4.59 -11.62 3.94
C LEU A 262 4.93 -12.04 5.36
N LYS A 263 4.68 -11.16 6.31
CA LYS A 263 4.94 -11.41 7.73
C LYS A 263 3.75 -12.10 8.38
N SER A 264 3.98 -12.73 9.54
CA SER A 264 2.92 -13.24 10.39
C SER A 264 1.86 -12.16 10.66
N THR A 265 0.61 -12.60 10.63
CA THR A 265 -0.57 -11.81 10.99
C THR A 265 -1.15 -12.25 12.34
N ASP A 266 -0.45 -13.14 13.06
CA ASP A 266 -0.96 -13.82 14.24
C ASP A 266 -2.32 -14.49 13.97
N MET A 267 -2.43 -15.09 12.79
CA MET A 267 -3.65 -15.73 12.26
C MET A 267 -4.86 -14.78 12.07
N SER A 268 -4.66 -13.47 12.13
CA SER A 268 -5.71 -12.51 11.77
C SER A 268 -5.83 -12.42 10.24
N PRO A 269 -7.04 -12.53 9.67
CA PRO A 269 -7.25 -12.36 8.23
C PRO A 269 -6.75 -11.02 7.74
N ASN A 270 -6.08 -11.02 6.61
CA ASN A 270 -5.48 -9.84 5.99
C ASN A 270 -5.58 -9.92 4.46
N LYS A 271 -5.74 -8.77 3.81
CA LYS A 271 -5.69 -8.66 2.36
C LYS A 271 -4.46 -7.87 1.92
N ILE A 272 -3.88 -8.28 0.81
CA ILE A 272 -2.73 -7.59 0.22
C ILE A 272 -2.99 -7.25 -1.26
N TYR A 273 -2.35 -6.15 -1.66
CA TYR A 273 -2.27 -5.68 -3.05
C TYR A 273 -0.79 -5.66 -3.44
N LEU A 274 -0.36 -6.63 -4.23
CA LEU A 274 1.02 -6.77 -4.69
C LEU A 274 1.17 -6.19 -6.10
N ASP A 275 1.99 -5.14 -6.25
CA ASP A 275 2.33 -4.58 -7.56
C ASP A 275 3.32 -5.49 -8.29
N LEU A 276 2.85 -6.21 -9.29
CA LEU A 276 3.65 -7.09 -10.15
C LEU A 276 4.24 -6.34 -11.37
N GLY A 277 3.79 -5.13 -11.65
CA GLY A 277 4.19 -4.37 -12.83
C GLY A 277 5.70 -4.21 -12.99
N PRO A 278 6.49 -3.90 -11.95
CA PRO A 278 7.95 -3.83 -12.06
C PRO A 278 8.59 -5.15 -12.52
N MET A 279 8.12 -6.30 -12.00
CA MET A 279 8.63 -7.61 -12.38
C MET A 279 8.27 -7.93 -13.84
N VAL A 280 7.01 -7.74 -14.22
CA VAL A 280 6.54 -7.99 -15.58
C VAL A 280 7.31 -7.13 -16.60
N ARG A 281 7.54 -5.86 -16.31
CA ARG A 281 8.36 -4.97 -17.17
C ARG A 281 9.83 -5.38 -17.24
N SER A 282 10.38 -6.01 -16.22
CA SER A 282 11.77 -6.46 -16.19
C SER A 282 12.00 -7.78 -16.93
N THR A 283 10.93 -8.47 -17.33
CA THR A 283 10.96 -9.75 -18.02
C THR A 283 10.22 -9.69 -19.38
N PRO A 284 10.66 -8.83 -20.32
CA PRO A 284 9.93 -8.57 -21.56
C PRO A 284 9.83 -9.78 -22.50
N ASP A 285 10.75 -10.73 -22.38
CA ASP A 285 10.78 -11.96 -23.19
C ASP A 285 9.97 -13.10 -22.56
N ALA A 286 9.29 -12.86 -21.46
CA ALA A 286 8.45 -13.85 -20.81
C ALA A 286 7.17 -14.08 -21.64
N THR A 287 6.83 -15.35 -21.82
CA THR A 287 5.60 -15.76 -22.49
C THR A 287 4.55 -16.25 -21.51
N GLN A 288 4.96 -16.62 -20.31
CA GLN A 288 4.08 -17.21 -19.30
C GLN A 288 4.51 -16.78 -17.90
N TYR A 289 3.50 -16.54 -17.07
CA TYR A 289 3.66 -16.25 -15.65
C TYR A 289 2.78 -17.21 -14.84
N GLU A 290 3.27 -17.63 -13.70
CA GLU A 290 2.55 -18.43 -12.70
C GLU A 290 2.74 -17.75 -11.33
N ILE A 291 1.70 -17.79 -10.48
CA ILE A 291 1.80 -17.28 -9.12
C ILE A 291 2.64 -18.26 -8.31
N LEU A 292 3.66 -17.74 -7.65
CA LEU A 292 4.58 -18.48 -6.78
C LEU A 292 4.19 -18.30 -5.32
N LEU A 293 4.20 -19.40 -4.56
CA LEU A 293 4.09 -19.38 -3.12
C LEU A 293 5.14 -20.32 -2.52
N ASP A 294 6.03 -19.76 -1.68
CA ASP A 294 7.10 -20.49 -1.03
C ASP A 294 7.09 -20.22 0.48
N ALA A 295 7.31 -21.24 1.28
CA ALA A 295 7.44 -21.13 2.72
C ALA A 295 8.52 -22.07 3.24
N ILE A 296 9.21 -21.62 4.28
CA ILE A 296 10.22 -22.45 4.99
C ILE A 296 9.87 -22.38 6.46
N TYR A 297 9.72 -23.56 7.07
CA TYR A 297 9.46 -23.70 8.50
C TYR A 297 10.51 -22.94 9.32
N ASP A 298 10.05 -22.04 10.16
CA ASP A 298 10.91 -21.15 10.92
C ASP A 298 11.30 -21.68 12.31
N GLY A 299 10.67 -22.79 12.73
CA GLY A 299 10.95 -23.43 14.02
C GLY A 299 10.38 -22.68 15.24
N SER A 300 9.51 -21.72 15.04
CA SER A 300 8.93 -20.91 16.13
C SER A 300 7.95 -21.69 16.99
N GLN A 301 7.27 -22.69 16.41
CA GLN A 301 6.30 -23.58 17.05
C GLN A 301 6.50 -25.01 16.51
N ASP A 302 5.86 -26.01 17.11
CA ASP A 302 5.93 -27.40 16.61
C ASP A 302 5.31 -27.54 15.21
N THR A 303 4.26 -26.77 14.94
CA THR A 303 3.62 -26.64 13.63
C THR A 303 3.28 -25.17 13.41
N THR A 304 3.61 -24.66 12.25
CA THR A 304 3.23 -23.31 11.79
C THR A 304 2.25 -23.40 10.64
N THR A 305 1.40 -22.39 10.53
CA THR A 305 0.25 -22.41 9.62
C THR A 305 0.23 -21.16 8.74
N VAL A 306 -0.06 -21.38 7.47
CA VAL A 306 -0.39 -20.33 6.52
C VAL A 306 -1.69 -20.71 5.83
N VAL A 307 -2.64 -19.79 5.84
CA VAL A 307 -3.91 -19.89 5.10
C VAL A 307 -3.90 -18.84 4.02
N VAL A 308 -4.31 -19.22 2.82
CA VAL A 308 -4.35 -18.33 1.66
C VAL A 308 -5.65 -18.51 0.88
N ASP A 309 -6.10 -17.44 0.23
CA ASP A 309 -7.37 -17.44 -0.49
C ASP A 309 -7.45 -16.31 -1.52
N ASN A 310 -8.44 -16.38 -2.42
CA ASN A 310 -8.86 -15.28 -3.27
C ASN A 310 -7.75 -14.62 -4.09
N PHE A 311 -6.93 -15.42 -4.78
CA PHE A 311 -5.90 -14.89 -5.68
C PHE A 311 -6.53 -14.31 -6.94
N LYS A 312 -6.49 -12.99 -7.08
CA LYS A 312 -6.94 -12.25 -8.28
C LYS A 312 -5.76 -11.55 -8.95
N LEU A 313 -5.56 -11.82 -10.22
CA LEU A 313 -4.70 -10.98 -11.06
C LEU A 313 -5.54 -9.92 -11.73
N VAL A 314 -5.17 -8.65 -11.51
CA VAL A 314 -5.90 -7.50 -12.05
C VAL A 314 -4.97 -6.68 -12.93
N ARG A 315 -5.42 -6.37 -14.16
CA ARG A 315 -4.66 -5.60 -15.13
C ARG A 315 -5.58 -4.84 -16.08
N TYR A 316 -5.02 -3.94 -16.85
CA TYR A 316 -5.68 -3.40 -18.04
C TYR A 316 -5.35 -4.24 -19.29
N PRO A 317 -6.16 -4.14 -20.36
CA PRO A 317 -5.96 -4.85 -21.62
C PRO A 317 -4.59 -4.65 -22.25
#